data_4c38b48752f2b0159a80a4f68fd766e1
#
_entry.id   4c38b48752f2b0159a80a4f68fd766e1
#
_cell.length_a   1.000
_cell.length_b   1.000
_cell.length_c   1.000
_cell.angle_alpha   90.00
_cell.angle_beta   90.00
_cell.angle_gamma   90.00
#
_symmetry.space_group_name_H-M   'P 1'
#
loop_
_entity.id
_entity.type
_entity.pdbx_description
1 polymer ?
#
loop_
_entity_poly.entity_id
_entity_poly.type
_entity_poly.pdbx_seq_one_letter_code
_entity_poly.pdbx_strand_id
1 'polypeptide(L)'
;MKVEKKDIYTHIILYNNDPKDDLKKQIDSFSIDMDNLIIDIKNQNINKVQLVLSFLKHATLWKKKNKSFILVVNDSKIDYDKEIICLPTLDEAVEYLYMEELERNV
;
A
#
# COMPACT_ATOMS: atom_id res chain seq x y z
N MET A 1 -13.65 -5.65 -1.68
CA MET A 1 -12.63 -4.57 -1.63
C MET A 1 -13.32 -3.26 -1.30
N LYS A 2 -12.76 -2.52 -0.37
CA LYS A 2 -13.28 -1.21 0.02
C LYS A 2 -12.24 -0.14 -0.31
N VAL A 3 -12.67 0.94 -0.95
CA VAL A 3 -11.79 2.05 -1.32
C VAL A 3 -12.33 3.33 -0.70
N GLU A 4 -11.51 4.00 0.11
CA GLU A 4 -11.88 5.25 0.78
C GLU A 4 -10.84 6.32 0.48
N LYS A 5 -11.28 7.44 -0.06
CA LYS A 5 -10.40 8.58 -0.28
C LYS A 5 -10.37 9.44 0.99
N LYS A 6 -9.18 9.72 1.50
CA LYS A 6 -8.93 10.60 2.64
C LYS A 6 -8.26 11.89 2.15
N ASP A 7 -7.87 12.77 3.07
CA ASP A 7 -7.31 14.08 2.71
C ASP A 7 -6.05 13.97 1.85
N ILE A 8 -5.08 13.14 2.27
CA ILE A 8 -3.79 13.06 1.58
C ILE A 8 -3.47 11.67 1.09
N TYR A 9 -4.40 10.73 1.20
CA TYR A 9 -4.17 9.35 0.74
C TYR A 9 -5.49 8.66 0.39
N THR A 10 -5.38 7.56 -0.35
CA THR A 10 -6.48 6.62 -0.59
C THR A 10 -6.21 5.35 0.19
N HIS A 11 -7.20 4.90 0.95
CA HIS A 11 -7.13 3.68 1.74
C HIS A 11 -7.90 2.57 1.05
N ILE A 12 -7.22 1.46 0.76
CA ILE A 12 -7.82 0.28 0.14
C ILE A 12 -7.76 -0.87 1.14
N ILE A 13 -8.90 -1.50 1.39
CA ILE A 13 -8.99 -2.71 2.22
C ILE A 13 -9.29 -3.88 1.30
N LEU A 14 -8.41 -4.87 1.30
CA LEU A 14 -8.58 -6.09 0.52
C LEU A 14 -9.10 -7.18 1.43
N TYR A 15 -10.27 -7.74 1.09
CA TYR A 15 -10.88 -8.82 1.86
C TYR A 15 -10.45 -10.18 1.32
N ASN A 16 -10.70 -11.24 2.11
CA ASN A 16 -10.21 -12.57 1.85
C ASN A 16 -10.61 -13.13 0.48
N ASN A 17 -11.80 -12.81 0.00
CA ASN A 17 -12.34 -13.31 -1.26
C ASN A 17 -12.14 -12.39 -2.46
N ASP A 18 -11.45 -11.28 -2.27
CA ASP A 18 -11.24 -10.32 -3.35
C ASP A 18 -10.16 -10.83 -4.32
N PRO A 19 -10.43 -10.83 -5.64
CA PRO A 19 -9.42 -11.22 -6.63
C PRO A 19 -8.25 -10.23 -6.68
N LYS A 20 -7.03 -10.77 -6.78
CA LYS A 20 -5.81 -9.97 -6.94
C LYS A 20 -5.88 -9.05 -8.17
N ASP A 21 -6.43 -9.56 -9.26
CA ASP A 21 -6.47 -8.81 -10.51
C ASP A 21 -7.35 -7.57 -10.41
N ASP A 22 -8.41 -7.61 -9.62
CA ASP A 22 -9.26 -6.46 -9.38
C ASP A 22 -8.52 -5.37 -8.63
N LEU A 23 -7.69 -5.77 -7.63
CA LEU A 23 -6.86 -4.82 -6.90
C LEU A 23 -5.84 -4.16 -7.82
N LYS A 24 -5.17 -4.94 -8.67
CA LYS A 24 -4.19 -4.40 -9.61
C LYS A 24 -4.82 -3.41 -10.58
N LYS A 25 -6.00 -3.73 -11.10
CA LYS A 25 -6.75 -2.82 -11.97
C LYS A 25 -7.11 -1.52 -11.24
N GLN A 26 -7.52 -1.63 -9.98
CA GLN A 26 -7.85 -0.46 -9.17
C GLN A 26 -6.61 0.42 -8.96
N ILE A 27 -5.46 -0.18 -8.66
CA ILE A 27 -4.21 0.56 -8.48
C ILE A 27 -3.80 1.22 -9.81
N ASP A 28 -3.89 0.51 -10.92
CA ASP A 28 -3.55 1.04 -12.23
C ASP A 28 -4.44 2.24 -12.61
N SER A 29 -5.68 2.27 -12.15
CA SER A 29 -6.58 3.39 -12.39
C SER A 29 -6.11 4.68 -11.71
N PHE A 30 -5.27 4.60 -10.68
CA PHE A 30 -4.70 5.76 -10.01
C PHE A 30 -3.40 6.26 -10.66
N SER A 31 -2.92 5.59 -11.70
CA SER A 31 -1.64 5.94 -12.34
C SER A 31 -1.63 7.31 -13.03
N ILE A 32 -2.79 7.82 -13.40
CA ILE A 32 -2.92 9.12 -14.06
C ILE A 32 -2.93 10.25 -13.03
N ASP A 33 -3.68 10.08 -11.96
CA ASP A 33 -3.87 11.08 -10.91
C ASP A 33 -3.44 10.44 -9.58
N MET A 34 -2.14 10.24 -9.42
CA MET A 34 -1.58 9.50 -8.29
C MET A 34 -1.83 10.18 -6.96
N ASP A 35 -2.43 9.43 -6.06
CA ASP A 35 -2.52 9.77 -4.65
C ASP A 35 -1.63 8.82 -3.85
N ASN A 36 -1.28 9.19 -2.63
CA ASN A 36 -0.63 8.27 -1.72
C ASN A 36 -1.57 7.10 -1.45
N LEU A 37 -1.04 5.87 -1.39
CA LEU A 37 -1.85 4.68 -1.16
C LEU A 37 -1.46 3.99 0.14
N ILE A 38 -2.47 3.59 0.90
CA ILE A 38 -2.33 2.64 2.00
C ILE A 38 -3.24 1.45 1.67
N ILE A 39 -2.66 0.28 1.52
CA ILE A 39 -3.39 -0.93 1.13
C ILE A 39 -3.33 -1.94 2.27
N ASP A 40 -4.48 -2.28 2.82
CA ASP A 40 -4.60 -3.25 3.91
C ASP A 40 -4.82 -4.64 3.32
N ILE A 41 -3.83 -5.52 3.50
CA ILE A 41 -3.86 -6.90 3.01
C ILE A 41 -3.86 -7.93 4.15
N LYS A 42 -4.02 -7.50 5.41
CA LYS A 42 -3.96 -8.44 6.54
C LYS A 42 -5.10 -9.46 6.55
N ASN A 43 -6.19 -9.17 5.91
CA ASN A 43 -7.35 -10.07 5.83
C ASN A 43 -7.26 -11.08 4.67
N GLN A 44 -6.16 -11.09 3.94
CA GLN A 44 -5.93 -12.06 2.88
C GLN A 44 -5.44 -13.39 3.45
N ASN A 45 -6.03 -14.48 3.00
CA ASN A 45 -5.72 -15.84 3.45
C ASN A 45 -4.81 -16.58 2.45
N ILE A 46 -3.87 -15.87 1.85
CA ILE A 46 -2.94 -16.39 0.86
C ILE A 46 -1.50 -16.13 1.32
N ASN A 47 -0.53 -16.63 0.56
CA ASN A 47 0.87 -16.37 0.85
C ASN A 47 1.17 -14.87 0.77
N LYS A 48 1.30 -14.23 1.93
CA LYS A 48 1.50 -12.79 2.04
C LYS A 48 2.82 -12.33 1.45
N VAL A 49 3.86 -13.14 1.51
CA VAL A 49 5.16 -12.81 0.91
C VAL A 49 5.02 -12.62 -0.58
N GLN A 50 4.37 -13.57 -1.26
CA GLN A 50 4.16 -13.47 -2.71
C GLN A 50 3.25 -12.30 -3.05
N LEU A 51 2.22 -12.06 -2.24
CA LEU A 51 1.33 -10.92 -2.46
C LEU A 51 2.09 -9.59 -2.34
N VAL A 52 2.90 -9.44 -1.30
CA VAL A 52 3.72 -8.25 -1.10
C VAL A 52 4.68 -8.04 -2.28
N LEU A 53 5.39 -9.09 -2.68
CA LEU A 53 6.34 -8.99 -3.79
C LEU A 53 5.66 -8.64 -5.11
N SER A 54 4.40 -9.03 -5.29
CA SER A 54 3.64 -8.68 -6.49
C SER A 54 3.39 -7.18 -6.62
N PHE A 55 3.51 -6.41 -5.53
CA PHE A 55 3.34 -4.96 -5.54
C PHE A 55 4.66 -4.18 -5.69
N LEU A 56 5.79 -4.87 -5.81
CA LEU A 56 7.08 -4.19 -5.89
C LEU A 56 7.14 -3.19 -7.05
N LYS A 57 6.62 -3.57 -8.19
CA LYS A 57 6.56 -2.71 -9.38
C LYS A 57 5.75 -1.42 -9.11
N HIS A 58 4.61 -1.57 -8.44
CA HIS A 58 3.77 -0.42 -8.09
C HIS A 58 4.44 0.47 -7.04
N ALA A 59 5.04 -0.13 -6.03
CA ALA A 59 5.77 0.62 -5.00
C ALA A 59 6.90 1.45 -5.61
N THR A 60 7.64 0.87 -6.54
CA THR A 60 8.72 1.56 -7.24
C THR A 60 8.20 2.74 -8.06
N LEU A 61 7.08 2.55 -8.75
CA LEU A 61 6.46 3.61 -9.55
C LEU A 61 6.00 4.79 -8.68
N TRP A 62 5.33 4.49 -7.55
CA TRP A 62 4.89 5.53 -6.61
C TRP A 62 6.07 6.31 -6.04
N LYS A 63 7.14 5.61 -5.68
CA LYS A 63 8.37 6.25 -5.16
C LYS A 63 8.96 7.21 -6.19
N LYS A 64 9.02 6.84 -7.45
CA LYS A 64 9.51 7.70 -8.54
C LYS A 64 8.68 8.97 -8.69
N LYS A 65 7.39 8.91 -8.35
CA LYS A 65 6.49 10.06 -8.43
C LYS A 65 6.42 10.83 -7.11
N ASN A 66 7.28 10.53 -6.15
CA ASN A 66 7.30 11.14 -4.83
C ASN A 66 5.98 10.96 -4.07
N LYS A 67 5.37 9.78 -4.21
CA LYS A 67 4.16 9.40 -3.51
C LYS A 67 4.42 8.17 -2.65
N SER A 68 3.66 8.03 -1.58
CA SER A 68 3.78 6.92 -0.65
C SER A 68 2.94 5.73 -1.11
N PHE A 69 3.51 4.54 -0.95
CA PHE A 69 2.83 3.27 -1.21
C PHE A 69 3.13 2.38 -0.02
N ILE A 70 2.13 2.18 0.84
CA ILE A 70 2.31 1.49 2.11
C ILE A 70 1.36 0.31 2.19
N LEU A 71 1.87 -0.85 2.58
CA LEU A 71 1.07 -2.04 2.81
C LEU A 71 0.86 -2.24 4.31
N VAL A 72 -0.38 -2.50 4.70
CA VAL A 72 -0.71 -2.89 6.07
C VAL A 72 -0.81 -4.41 6.09
N VAL A 73 0.15 -5.04 6.75
CA VAL A 73 0.24 -6.49 6.86
C VAL A 73 0.79 -6.85 8.23
N ASN A 74 0.12 -7.77 8.90
CA ASN A 74 0.46 -8.18 10.26
C ASN A 74 1.14 -9.55 10.25
N ASP A 75 2.40 -9.57 9.76
CA ASP A 75 3.22 -10.77 9.78
C ASP A 75 4.67 -10.40 10.07
N SER A 76 5.08 -10.54 11.31
CA SER A 76 6.41 -10.18 11.77
C SER A 76 7.51 -11.14 11.32
N LYS A 77 7.14 -12.28 10.72
CA LYS A 77 8.09 -13.30 10.26
C LYS A 77 8.56 -13.07 8.84
N ILE A 78 7.97 -12.12 8.15
CA ILE A 78 8.28 -11.87 6.74
C ILE A 78 9.32 -10.76 6.66
N ASP A 79 10.43 -11.06 5.99
CA ASP A 79 11.47 -10.09 5.66
C ASP A 79 11.16 -9.51 4.29
N TYR A 80 10.79 -8.25 4.24
CA TYR A 80 10.37 -7.59 3.01
C TYR A 80 11.51 -6.83 2.37
N ASP A 81 11.41 -6.67 1.05
CA ASP A 81 12.31 -5.80 0.30
C ASP A 81 12.22 -4.36 0.84
N LYS A 82 13.36 -3.69 0.94
CA LYS A 82 13.45 -2.31 1.45
C LYS A 82 12.68 -1.31 0.60
N GLU A 83 12.36 -1.65 -0.64
CA GLU A 83 11.59 -0.78 -1.53
C GLU A 83 10.10 -0.78 -1.21
N ILE A 84 9.64 -1.73 -0.41
CA ILE A 84 8.24 -1.84 0.00
C ILE A 84 8.12 -1.54 1.48
N ILE A 85 7.27 -0.58 1.83
CA ILE A 85 7.00 -0.24 3.21
C ILE A 85 5.81 -1.07 3.70
N CYS A 86 6.05 -1.89 4.72
CA CYS A 86 5.03 -2.74 5.32
C CYS A 86 4.92 -2.44 6.81
N LEU A 87 3.73 -2.14 7.28
CA LEU A 87 3.47 -1.83 8.68
C LEU A 87 2.30 -2.64 9.20
N PRO A 88 2.30 -2.99 10.51
CA PRO A 88 1.31 -3.93 11.03
C PRO A 88 -0.08 -3.36 11.25
N THR A 89 -0.22 -2.03 11.37
CA THR A 89 -1.52 -1.40 11.62
C THR A 89 -1.73 -0.19 10.71
N LEU A 90 -3.00 0.16 10.53
CA LEU A 90 -3.37 1.37 9.78
C LEU A 90 -2.84 2.62 10.46
N ASP A 91 -2.90 2.70 11.80
CA ASP A 91 -2.42 3.87 12.54
C ASP A 91 -0.93 4.12 12.30
N GLU A 92 -0.13 3.06 12.32
CA GLU A 92 1.30 3.18 12.02
C GLU A 92 1.55 3.58 10.57
N ALA A 93 0.74 3.06 9.64
CA ALA A 93 0.85 3.41 8.22
C ALA A 93 0.54 4.89 8.00
N VAL A 94 -0.49 5.41 8.64
CA VAL A 94 -0.87 6.82 8.54
C VAL A 94 0.22 7.72 9.13
N GLU A 95 0.76 7.37 10.29
CA GLU A 95 1.87 8.11 10.90
C GLU A 95 3.09 8.15 9.99
N TYR A 96 3.46 7.01 9.42
CA TYR A 96 4.57 6.92 8.48
C TYR A 96 4.35 7.80 7.26
N LEU A 97 3.14 7.79 6.71
CA LEU A 97 2.76 8.61 5.57
C LEU A 97 2.94 10.11 5.87
N TYR A 98 2.46 10.56 7.02
CA TYR A 98 2.61 11.97 7.41
C TYR A 98 4.08 12.36 7.57
N MET A 99 4.91 11.48 8.09
CA MET A 99 6.35 11.71 8.19
C MET A 99 6.98 11.85 6.80
N GLU A 100 6.62 11.00 5.86
CA GLU A 100 7.12 11.09 4.49
C GLU A 100 6.68 12.40 3.81
N GLU A 101 5.44 12.81 4.03
CA GLU A 101 4.93 14.08 3.50
C GLU A 101 5.72 15.28 4.04
N LEU A 102 6.02 15.28 5.34
CA LEU A 102 6.83 16.33 5.94
C LEU A 102 8.23 16.38 5.33
N GLU A 103 8.87 15.25 5.13
CA GLU A 103 10.20 15.17 4.53
C GLU A 103 10.20 15.68 3.09
N ARG A 104 9.15 15.40 2.32
CA ARG A 104 9.03 15.85 0.93
C ARG A 104 8.82 17.35 0.80
N ASN A 105 8.22 17.96 1.80
CA ASN A 105 7.86 19.39 1.79
C ASN A 105 8.89 20.29 2.47
N VAL A 106 10.02 19.75 2.88
CA VAL A 106 11.11 20.52 3.50
C VAL A 106 12.06 21.12 2.47
#